data_f6dfad78670e9d2c7d471604d411d9c6
#
_entry.id   f6dfad78670e9d2c7d471604d411d9c6
#
_cell.length_a   1.000
_cell.length_b   1.000
_cell.length_c   1.000
_cell.angle_alpha   90.00
_cell.angle_beta   90.00
_cell.angle_gamma   90.00
#
_symmetry.space_group_name_H-M   'P 1'
#
loop_
_entity.id
_entity.type
_entity.pdbx_description
1 polymer ?
#
loop_
_entity_poly.entity_id
_entity_poly.type
_entity_poly.pdbx_seq_one_letter_code
_entity_poly.pdbx_strand_id
1 'polypeptide(L)'
;MKYSNVVVAGGGVLGSQIAFQAAYCGFNVTIWLRSEGSIGRTQPKIDHLKQTYIEAIEKMAEDKNAWCAGLADEDTFDKEECLKKVENAYANLKLELDMAKAVADADLVIESMAENEKDKIAFYEKLSPLLPEKTVIVTNSSTLLPSMFAKYTGRPDKYLSLHFANSIWKNNTAEIMTQAQTDEKYFNEVMQFANDIRMIGLPVRKEKSGYLLNSMQECLILKALILHGLEEQVHLKALSRYLIQ
;
A
#
# COMPACT_ATOMS: atom_id res chain seq x y z
N MET A 1 -11.76 -10.15 -11.10
CA MET A 1 -10.76 -9.09 -10.84
C MET A 1 -10.40 -8.43 -12.16
N LYS A 2 -10.30 -7.11 -12.21
CA LYS A 2 -9.89 -6.39 -13.42
C LYS A 2 -8.37 -6.39 -13.60
N TYR A 3 -7.64 -6.20 -12.53
CA TYR A 3 -6.19 -6.35 -12.50
C TYR A 3 -5.82 -7.80 -12.17
N SER A 4 -4.72 -8.28 -12.73
CA SER A 4 -4.16 -9.59 -12.43
C SER A 4 -2.68 -9.49 -12.04
N ASN A 5 -1.94 -8.60 -12.69
CA ASN A 5 -0.50 -8.43 -12.51
C ASN A 5 -0.22 -7.10 -11.80
N VAL A 6 0.22 -7.18 -10.57
CA VAL A 6 0.52 -6.03 -9.70
C VAL A 6 2.02 -5.92 -9.48
N VAL A 7 2.56 -4.73 -9.68
CA VAL A 7 3.96 -4.43 -9.37
C VAL A 7 4.03 -3.44 -8.22
N VAL A 8 4.77 -3.77 -7.18
CA VAL A 8 5.06 -2.85 -6.08
C VAL A 8 6.49 -2.33 -6.23
N ALA A 9 6.63 -1.04 -6.44
CA ALA A 9 7.93 -0.40 -6.55
C ALA A 9 8.43 0.00 -5.17
N GLY A 10 9.25 -0.86 -4.56
CA GLY A 10 9.83 -0.67 -3.23
C GLY A 10 9.49 -1.78 -2.25
N GLY A 11 10.53 -2.38 -1.65
CA GLY A 11 10.45 -3.46 -0.64
C GLY A 11 10.67 -2.94 0.79
N GLY A 12 10.16 -1.74 1.09
CA GLY A 12 10.10 -1.19 2.44
C GLY A 12 9.10 -1.94 3.33
N VAL A 13 8.88 -1.48 4.56
CA VAL A 13 7.92 -2.11 5.48
C VAL A 13 6.55 -2.20 4.83
N LEU A 14 5.99 -1.07 4.43
CA LEU A 14 4.63 -1.03 3.87
C LEU A 14 4.56 -1.62 2.46
N GLY A 15 5.56 -1.37 1.59
CA GLY A 15 5.59 -1.98 0.25
C GLY A 15 5.61 -3.51 0.29
N SER A 16 6.32 -4.11 1.26
CA SER A 16 6.30 -5.56 1.47
C SER A 16 4.93 -6.05 1.94
N GLN A 17 4.26 -5.31 2.83
CA GLN A 17 2.91 -5.64 3.31
C GLN A 17 1.89 -5.58 2.17
N ILE A 18 1.91 -4.52 1.35
CA ILE A 18 1.01 -4.35 0.19
C ILE A 18 1.20 -5.51 -0.80
N ALA A 19 2.46 -5.84 -1.11
CA ALA A 19 2.78 -6.93 -2.02
C ALA A 19 2.29 -8.28 -1.48
N PHE A 20 2.54 -8.57 -0.21
CA PHE A 20 2.12 -9.82 0.42
C PHE A 20 0.60 -9.94 0.50
N GLN A 21 -0.10 -8.86 0.87
CA GLN A 21 -1.56 -8.82 0.91
C GLN A 21 -2.19 -9.06 -0.47
N ALA A 22 -1.67 -8.40 -1.51
CA ALA A 22 -2.16 -8.61 -2.86
C ALA A 22 -1.92 -10.07 -3.33
N ALA A 23 -0.74 -10.64 -3.03
CA ALA A 23 -0.44 -12.04 -3.34
C ALA A 23 -1.34 -13.00 -2.54
N TYR A 24 -1.61 -12.73 -1.27
CA TYR A 24 -2.55 -13.49 -0.43
C TYR A 24 -3.97 -13.50 -1.00
N CYS A 25 -4.38 -12.40 -1.62
CA CYS A 25 -5.68 -12.28 -2.30
C CYS A 25 -5.68 -12.82 -3.73
N GLY A 26 -4.58 -13.46 -4.19
CA GLY A 26 -4.53 -14.21 -5.45
C GLY A 26 -4.03 -13.42 -6.66
N PHE A 27 -3.45 -12.24 -6.47
CA PHE A 27 -2.80 -11.49 -7.56
C PHE A 27 -1.41 -12.04 -7.86
N ASN A 28 -0.96 -11.90 -9.11
CA ASN A 28 0.44 -12.10 -9.49
C ASN A 28 1.23 -10.87 -9.08
N VAL A 29 2.13 -11.01 -8.12
CA VAL A 29 2.82 -9.84 -7.55
C VAL A 29 4.33 -9.90 -7.79
N THR A 30 4.87 -8.79 -8.27
CA THR A 30 6.31 -8.57 -8.37
C THR A 30 6.69 -7.33 -7.56
N ILE A 31 7.69 -7.44 -6.69
CA ILE A 31 8.32 -6.28 -6.05
C ILE A 31 9.52 -5.88 -6.89
N TRP A 32 9.48 -4.69 -7.47
CA TRP A 32 10.65 -4.11 -8.10
C TRP A 32 11.57 -3.46 -7.08
N LEU A 33 12.87 -3.76 -7.17
CA LEU A 33 13.90 -3.30 -6.24
C LEU A 33 15.07 -2.66 -7.00
N ARG A 34 15.67 -1.61 -6.43
CA ARG A 34 16.74 -0.84 -7.10
C ARG A 34 18.09 -1.55 -7.17
N SER A 35 18.36 -2.53 -6.32
CA SER A 35 19.68 -3.13 -6.18
C SER A 35 19.63 -4.48 -5.48
N GLU A 36 20.67 -5.29 -5.68
CA GLU A 36 20.88 -6.56 -4.96
C GLU A 36 20.78 -6.41 -3.43
N GLY A 37 21.40 -5.36 -2.88
CA GLY A 37 21.29 -5.09 -1.45
C GLY A 37 19.88 -4.80 -0.97
N SER A 38 18.95 -4.43 -1.87
CA SER A 38 17.53 -4.27 -1.54
C SER A 38 16.83 -5.62 -1.42
N ILE A 39 17.24 -6.64 -2.17
CA ILE A 39 16.74 -8.01 -2.01
C ILE A 39 17.00 -8.52 -0.59
N GLY A 40 18.27 -8.41 -0.14
CA GLY A 40 18.68 -8.83 1.21
C GLY A 40 17.93 -8.11 2.35
N ARG A 41 17.44 -6.90 2.11
CA ARG A 41 16.61 -6.16 3.08
C ARG A 41 15.10 -6.45 2.97
N THR A 42 14.64 -6.88 1.79
CA THR A 42 13.23 -7.14 1.53
C THR A 42 12.84 -8.57 1.88
N GLN A 43 13.65 -9.57 1.50
CA GLN A 43 13.35 -10.98 1.74
C GLN A 43 13.03 -11.28 3.22
N PRO A 44 13.83 -10.83 4.21
CA PRO A 44 13.49 -11.07 5.62
C PRO A 44 12.14 -10.47 6.05
N LYS A 45 11.68 -9.39 5.39
CA LYS A 45 10.35 -8.83 5.68
C LYS A 45 9.24 -9.72 5.13
N ILE A 46 9.44 -10.28 3.93
CA ILE A 46 8.50 -11.24 3.35
C ILE A 46 8.42 -12.52 4.19
N ASP A 47 9.58 -13.01 4.67
CA ASP A 47 9.64 -14.18 5.55
C ASP A 47 8.90 -13.92 6.88
N HIS A 48 9.10 -12.73 7.46
CA HIS A 48 8.40 -12.31 8.67
C HIS A 48 6.89 -12.12 8.43
N LEU A 49 6.47 -11.57 7.28
CA LEU A 49 5.06 -11.43 6.94
C LEU A 49 4.37 -12.78 6.81
N LYS A 50 5.01 -13.76 6.17
CA LYS A 50 4.51 -15.13 6.12
C LYS A 50 4.17 -15.63 7.53
N GLN A 51 5.13 -15.52 8.46
CA GLN A 51 4.94 -15.96 9.84
C GLN A 51 3.84 -15.16 10.56
N THR A 52 3.82 -13.84 10.37
CA THR A 52 2.81 -12.95 10.97
C THR A 52 1.39 -13.31 10.52
N TYR A 53 1.21 -13.65 9.23
CA TYR A 53 -0.11 -14.05 8.72
C TYR A 53 -0.53 -15.41 9.26
N ILE A 54 0.38 -16.37 9.37
CA ILE A 54 0.12 -17.68 9.99
C ILE A 54 -0.36 -17.48 11.44
N GLU A 55 0.41 -16.74 12.25
CA GLU A 55 0.08 -16.46 13.64
C GLU A 55 -1.27 -15.72 13.81
N ALA A 56 -1.55 -14.77 12.91
CA ALA A 56 -2.82 -14.06 12.92
C ALA A 56 -4.01 -15.01 12.63
N ILE A 57 -3.87 -15.87 11.61
CA ILE A 57 -4.90 -16.86 11.24
C ILE A 57 -5.13 -17.87 12.37
N GLU A 58 -4.07 -18.33 13.02
CA GLU A 58 -4.16 -19.24 14.16
C GLU A 58 -4.91 -18.58 15.32
N LYS A 59 -4.56 -17.34 15.68
CA LYS A 59 -5.25 -16.58 16.71
C LYS A 59 -6.71 -16.30 16.39
N MET A 60 -7.05 -16.00 15.11
CA MET A 60 -8.45 -15.82 14.69
C MET A 60 -9.29 -17.08 14.93
N ALA A 61 -8.68 -18.27 14.77
CA ALA A 61 -9.37 -19.54 15.02
C ALA A 61 -9.62 -19.82 16.51
N GLU A 62 -8.83 -19.24 17.41
CA GLU A 62 -8.90 -19.44 18.85
C GLU A 62 -9.67 -18.34 19.58
N ASP A 63 -9.56 -17.09 19.13
CA ASP A 63 -10.13 -15.92 19.80
C ASP A 63 -10.77 -14.95 18.77
N LYS A 64 -12.09 -14.80 18.86
CA LYS A 64 -12.85 -13.85 18.02
C LYS A 64 -12.40 -12.39 18.17
N ASN A 65 -11.83 -12.01 19.32
CA ASN A 65 -11.31 -10.66 19.53
C ASN A 65 -9.99 -10.39 18.75
N ALA A 66 -9.33 -11.46 18.28
CA ALA A 66 -8.13 -11.36 17.44
C ALA A 66 -8.43 -11.27 15.94
N TRP A 67 -9.70 -11.02 15.58
CA TRP A 67 -10.14 -11.00 14.18
C TRP A 67 -9.38 -9.97 13.34
N CYS A 68 -8.97 -10.42 12.15
CA CYS A 68 -8.28 -9.60 11.14
C CYS A 68 -9.09 -9.61 9.83
N ALA A 69 -9.92 -8.61 9.61
CA ALA A 69 -10.82 -8.52 8.46
C ALA A 69 -10.09 -8.49 7.10
N GLY A 70 -8.83 -8.08 7.08
CA GLY A 70 -7.98 -8.16 5.88
C GLY A 70 -7.61 -9.59 5.47
N LEU A 71 -7.83 -10.59 6.33
CA LEU A 71 -7.49 -11.99 6.03
C LEU A 71 -8.71 -12.82 5.61
N ALA A 72 -9.85 -12.65 6.28
CA ALA A 72 -11.05 -13.42 5.96
C ALA A 72 -12.33 -12.68 6.35
N ASP A 73 -13.48 -13.12 5.86
CA ASP A 73 -14.80 -12.74 6.38
C ASP A 73 -15.19 -13.71 7.51
N GLU A 74 -15.82 -13.18 8.55
CA GLU A 74 -16.14 -13.95 9.75
C GLU A 74 -17.05 -15.16 9.42
N ASP A 75 -18.04 -14.94 8.55
CA ASP A 75 -19.02 -15.94 8.18
C ASP A 75 -18.48 -17.08 7.31
N THR A 76 -17.36 -16.86 6.61
CA THR A 76 -16.77 -17.80 5.65
C THR A 76 -15.34 -18.21 6.00
N PHE A 77 -14.93 -17.97 7.23
CA PHE A 77 -13.58 -18.29 7.69
C PHE A 77 -13.28 -19.79 7.65
N ASP A 78 -12.25 -20.15 6.89
CA ASP A 78 -11.66 -21.47 6.85
C ASP A 78 -10.15 -21.33 7.10
N LYS A 79 -9.68 -21.86 8.24
CA LYS A 79 -8.29 -21.78 8.67
C LYS A 79 -7.34 -22.41 7.66
N GLU A 80 -7.67 -23.61 7.18
CA GLU A 80 -6.80 -24.36 6.26
C GLU A 80 -6.69 -23.67 4.90
N GLU A 81 -7.81 -23.14 4.40
CA GLU A 81 -7.82 -22.34 3.18
C GLU A 81 -6.99 -21.05 3.33
N CYS A 82 -7.10 -20.36 4.44
CA CYS A 82 -6.32 -19.16 4.73
C CYS A 82 -4.82 -19.46 4.82
N LEU A 83 -4.42 -20.53 5.50
CA LEU A 83 -3.02 -20.97 5.57
C LEU A 83 -2.47 -21.35 4.18
N LYS A 84 -3.27 -22.02 3.36
CA LYS A 84 -2.91 -22.34 1.97
C LYS A 84 -2.70 -21.07 1.13
N LYS A 85 -3.51 -20.03 1.33
CA LYS A 85 -3.31 -18.72 0.68
C LYS A 85 -1.98 -18.09 1.08
N VAL A 86 -1.56 -18.20 2.33
CA VAL A 86 -0.26 -17.69 2.82
C VAL A 86 0.89 -18.41 2.11
N GLU A 87 0.85 -19.76 2.03
CA GLU A 87 1.89 -20.52 1.33
C GLU A 87 1.97 -20.17 -0.16
N ASN A 88 0.82 -20.03 -0.82
CA ASN A 88 0.76 -19.65 -2.23
C ASN A 88 1.31 -18.23 -2.45
N ALA A 89 0.95 -17.26 -1.57
CA ALA A 89 1.45 -15.89 -1.64
C ALA A 89 2.97 -15.86 -1.52
N TYR A 90 3.51 -16.57 -0.53
CA TYR A 90 4.95 -16.64 -0.31
C TYR A 90 5.70 -17.30 -1.50
N ALA A 91 5.17 -18.39 -2.05
CA ALA A 91 5.80 -19.13 -3.14
C ALA A 91 5.79 -18.37 -4.49
N ASN A 92 4.76 -17.53 -4.72
CA ASN A 92 4.54 -16.88 -6.02
C ASN A 92 4.97 -15.42 -6.08
N LEU A 93 5.24 -14.78 -4.94
CA LEU A 93 5.72 -13.39 -4.89
C LEU A 93 7.15 -13.32 -5.44
N LYS A 94 7.38 -12.41 -6.39
CA LYS A 94 8.65 -12.27 -7.10
C LYS A 94 9.39 -11.00 -6.67
N LEU A 95 10.72 -11.10 -6.56
CA LEU A 95 11.62 -9.95 -6.44
C LEU A 95 12.36 -9.76 -7.76
N GLU A 96 12.31 -8.57 -8.34
CA GLU A 96 12.91 -8.27 -9.65
C GLU A 96 13.70 -6.96 -9.58
N LEU A 97 14.89 -6.95 -10.17
CA LEU A 97 15.77 -5.78 -10.26
C LEU A 97 15.64 -5.03 -11.58
N ASP A 98 15.34 -5.76 -12.64
CA ASP A 98 15.12 -5.17 -13.95
C ASP A 98 13.71 -4.58 -14.02
N MET A 99 13.65 -3.24 -14.11
CA MET A 99 12.38 -2.51 -14.16
C MET A 99 11.54 -2.91 -15.38
N ALA A 100 12.17 -3.07 -16.55
CA ALA A 100 11.45 -3.43 -17.78
C ALA A 100 10.80 -4.82 -17.64
N LYS A 101 11.52 -5.78 -17.06
CA LYS A 101 10.97 -7.12 -16.79
C LYS A 101 9.86 -7.07 -15.75
N ALA A 102 10.06 -6.32 -14.67
CA ALA A 102 9.07 -6.21 -13.60
C ALA A 102 7.72 -5.70 -14.10
N VAL A 103 7.72 -4.74 -15.03
CA VAL A 103 6.49 -4.08 -15.48
C VAL A 103 5.99 -4.52 -16.86
N ALA A 104 6.63 -5.51 -17.50
CA ALA A 104 6.33 -5.92 -18.87
C ALA A 104 4.85 -6.23 -19.16
N ASP A 105 4.12 -6.73 -18.17
CA ASP A 105 2.68 -7.05 -18.25
C ASP A 105 1.89 -6.47 -17.08
N ALA A 106 2.36 -5.40 -16.45
CA ALA A 106 1.71 -4.81 -15.29
C ALA A 106 0.34 -4.22 -15.64
N ASP A 107 -0.66 -4.56 -14.86
CA ASP A 107 -1.98 -3.91 -14.87
C ASP A 107 -1.99 -2.70 -13.92
N LEU A 108 -1.34 -2.87 -12.76
CA LEU A 108 -1.24 -1.85 -11.71
C LEU A 108 0.21 -1.75 -11.20
N VAL A 109 0.73 -0.55 -11.10
CA VAL A 109 2.00 -0.25 -10.41
C VAL A 109 1.72 0.56 -9.17
N ILE A 110 2.14 0.06 -8.00
CA ILE A 110 2.02 0.74 -6.71
C ILE A 110 3.40 1.26 -6.30
N GLU A 111 3.60 2.56 -6.35
CA GLU A 111 4.83 3.20 -5.89
C GLU A 111 4.82 3.30 -4.36
N SER A 112 5.77 2.63 -3.71
CA SER A 112 5.96 2.60 -2.26
C SER A 112 7.43 2.83 -1.90
N MET A 113 8.02 3.88 -2.46
CA MET A 113 9.39 4.31 -2.23
C MET A 113 9.46 5.32 -1.07
N ALA A 114 10.69 5.71 -0.71
CA ALA A 114 10.90 6.76 0.30
C ALA A 114 10.29 8.10 -0.14
N GLU A 115 9.86 8.89 0.85
CA GLU A 115 9.26 10.20 0.67
C GLU A 115 10.30 11.25 0.24
N ASN A 116 10.82 11.10 -0.98
CA ASN A 116 11.76 12.02 -1.61
C ASN A 116 11.25 12.41 -3.00
N GLU A 117 10.96 13.69 -3.19
CA GLU A 117 10.39 14.22 -4.42
C GLU A 117 11.29 13.94 -5.65
N LYS A 118 12.59 14.18 -5.53
CA LYS A 118 13.53 13.99 -6.65
C LYS A 118 13.64 12.52 -7.06
N ASP A 119 13.67 11.62 -6.07
CA ASP A 119 13.76 10.18 -6.33
C ASP A 119 12.48 9.67 -7.00
N LYS A 120 11.30 10.18 -6.60
CA LYS A 120 10.01 9.83 -7.20
C LYS A 120 9.90 10.36 -8.64
N ILE A 121 10.33 11.60 -8.90
CA ILE A 121 10.34 12.15 -10.28
C ILE A 121 11.22 11.29 -11.17
N ALA A 122 12.47 11.03 -10.79
CA ALA A 122 13.39 10.20 -11.55
C ALA A 122 12.86 8.78 -11.77
N PHE A 123 12.17 8.22 -10.80
CA PHE A 123 11.50 6.93 -10.91
C PHE A 123 10.39 6.96 -11.96
N TYR A 124 9.49 7.93 -11.93
CA TYR A 124 8.38 8.02 -12.87
C TYR A 124 8.85 8.28 -14.31
N GLU A 125 9.85 9.14 -14.50
CA GLU A 125 10.45 9.39 -15.81
C GLU A 125 11.09 8.13 -16.41
N LYS A 126 11.74 7.31 -15.58
CA LYS A 126 12.32 6.03 -16.00
C LYS A 126 11.24 4.96 -16.24
N LEU A 127 10.20 4.93 -15.42
CA LEU A 127 9.13 3.94 -15.46
C LEU A 127 8.21 4.15 -16.67
N SER A 128 7.80 5.38 -16.92
CA SER A 128 6.75 5.74 -17.88
C SER A 128 6.91 5.12 -19.27
N PRO A 129 8.11 5.15 -19.92
CA PRO A 129 8.30 4.59 -21.26
C PRO A 129 8.29 3.06 -21.30
N LEU A 130 8.38 2.38 -20.15
CA LEU A 130 8.43 0.92 -20.05
C LEU A 130 7.05 0.28 -19.84
N LEU A 131 6.06 1.08 -19.49
CA LEU A 131 4.75 0.57 -19.10
C LEU A 131 3.86 0.24 -20.29
N PRO A 132 3.15 -0.90 -20.25
CA PRO A 132 2.01 -1.14 -21.15
C PRO A 132 0.99 -0.01 -21.10
N GLU A 133 0.26 0.21 -22.18
CA GLU A 133 -0.76 1.26 -22.23
C GLU A 133 -1.88 1.04 -21.19
N LYS A 134 -2.21 -0.22 -20.90
CA LYS A 134 -3.25 -0.61 -19.92
C LYS A 134 -2.92 -0.21 -18.48
N THR A 135 -1.65 -0.01 -18.15
CA THR A 135 -1.18 0.10 -16.77
C THR A 135 -1.65 1.38 -16.08
N VAL A 136 -2.22 1.22 -14.91
CA VAL A 136 -2.55 2.29 -13.95
C VAL A 136 -1.40 2.43 -12.95
N ILE A 137 -1.08 3.64 -12.56
CA ILE A 137 -0.05 3.93 -11.56
C ILE A 137 -0.71 4.54 -10.33
N VAL A 138 -0.35 4.04 -9.15
CA VAL A 138 -0.75 4.65 -7.89
C VAL A 138 0.46 4.91 -6.99
N THR A 139 0.40 5.96 -6.19
CA THR A 139 1.41 6.23 -5.15
C THR A 139 0.85 5.93 -3.77
N ASN A 140 1.67 5.29 -2.92
CA ASN A 140 1.37 5.07 -1.51
C ASN A 140 1.96 6.19 -0.61
N SER A 141 2.37 7.31 -1.18
CA SER A 141 2.92 8.45 -0.44
C SER A 141 1.93 8.94 0.63
N SER A 142 2.43 9.21 1.84
CA SER A 142 1.61 9.70 2.96
C SER A 142 1.43 11.21 2.95
N THR A 143 2.40 11.95 2.39
CA THR A 143 2.47 13.42 2.51
C THR A 143 2.57 14.16 1.19
N LEU A 144 3.21 13.56 0.19
CA LEU A 144 3.39 14.15 -1.13
C LEU A 144 2.14 13.92 -1.99
N LEU A 145 1.60 15.01 -2.53
CA LEU A 145 0.35 14.97 -3.30
C LEU A 145 0.56 14.38 -4.70
N PRO A 146 -0.39 13.60 -5.24
CA PRO A 146 -0.26 13.04 -6.58
C PRO A 146 -0.14 14.09 -7.67
N SER A 147 -0.75 15.27 -7.57
CA SER A 147 -0.60 16.37 -8.54
C SER A 147 0.85 16.80 -8.76
N MET A 148 1.72 16.64 -7.76
CA MET A 148 3.15 16.96 -7.88
C MET A 148 3.85 16.11 -8.93
N PHE A 149 3.39 14.86 -9.12
CA PHE A 149 4.07 13.86 -9.96
C PHE A 149 3.32 13.50 -11.24
N ALA A 150 2.04 13.84 -11.36
CA ALA A 150 1.16 13.42 -12.45
C ALA A 150 1.79 13.62 -13.85
N LYS A 151 2.43 14.77 -14.10
CA LYS A 151 3.07 15.10 -15.37
C LYS A 151 4.27 14.20 -15.73
N TYR A 152 4.93 13.62 -14.73
CA TYR A 152 6.11 12.77 -14.94
C TYR A 152 5.75 11.30 -15.21
N THR A 153 4.50 10.92 -14.96
CA THR A 153 4.04 9.55 -15.17
C THR A 153 3.73 9.23 -16.63
N GLY A 154 3.64 10.25 -17.50
CA GLY A 154 3.26 10.11 -18.92
C GLY A 154 1.78 9.70 -19.13
N ARG A 155 1.03 9.50 -18.04
CA ARG A 155 -0.39 9.09 -18.05
C ARG A 155 -1.15 9.67 -16.86
N PRO A 156 -1.28 11.01 -16.77
CA PRO A 156 -1.89 11.66 -15.62
C PRO A 156 -3.36 11.27 -15.38
N ASP A 157 -4.05 10.87 -16.42
CA ASP A 157 -5.42 10.33 -16.34
C ASP A 157 -5.50 8.98 -15.61
N LYS A 158 -4.43 8.19 -15.64
CA LYS A 158 -4.27 6.86 -14.99
C LYS A 158 -3.40 6.91 -13.74
N TYR A 159 -3.27 8.09 -13.12
CA TYR A 159 -2.44 8.29 -11.95
C TYR A 159 -3.21 8.90 -10.79
N LEU A 160 -3.10 8.29 -9.61
CA LEU A 160 -3.78 8.70 -8.38
C LEU A 160 -3.03 8.14 -7.15
N SER A 161 -3.53 8.42 -5.94
CA SER A 161 -2.98 7.83 -4.73
C SER A 161 -3.79 6.62 -4.26
N LEU A 162 -3.08 5.66 -3.66
CA LEU A 162 -3.62 4.52 -2.93
C LEU A 162 -2.78 4.34 -1.67
N HIS A 163 -3.22 4.95 -0.58
CA HIS A 163 -2.51 5.03 0.69
C HIS A 163 -3.05 4.02 1.70
N PHE A 164 -2.16 3.30 2.35
CA PHE A 164 -2.48 2.25 3.31
C PHE A 164 -1.99 2.60 4.72
N ALA A 165 -2.72 2.12 5.73
CA ALA A 165 -2.23 2.07 7.10
C ALA A 165 -1.27 0.87 7.28
N ASN A 166 -0.32 0.97 8.23
CA ASN A 166 0.54 -0.16 8.58
C ASN A 166 -0.27 -1.32 9.20
N SER A 167 0.28 -2.54 9.10
CA SER A 167 -0.39 -3.78 9.51
C SER A 167 -1.71 -3.99 8.76
N ILE A 168 -1.65 -3.90 7.44
CA ILE A 168 -2.80 -3.83 6.55
C ILE A 168 -3.76 -5.03 6.66
N TRP A 169 -3.29 -6.20 7.08
CA TRP A 169 -4.13 -7.37 7.35
C TRP A 169 -5.09 -7.15 8.55
N LYS A 170 -4.74 -6.24 9.46
CA LYS A 170 -5.51 -5.88 10.64
C LYS A 170 -6.19 -4.51 10.45
N ASN A 171 -5.43 -3.51 9.99
CA ASN A 171 -5.89 -2.14 9.73
C ASN A 171 -6.27 -2.04 8.24
N ASN A 172 -7.29 -2.77 7.83
CA ASN A 172 -7.65 -3.00 6.45
C ASN A 172 -8.34 -1.79 5.78
N THR A 173 -7.72 -0.61 5.84
CA THR A 173 -8.20 0.60 5.18
C THR A 173 -7.23 1.05 4.10
N ALA A 174 -7.78 1.55 2.99
CA ALA A 174 -7.04 2.14 1.89
C ALA A 174 -7.70 3.45 1.47
N GLU A 175 -6.94 4.55 1.48
CA GLU A 175 -7.42 5.87 1.08
C GLU A 175 -7.05 6.12 -0.38
N ILE A 176 -8.06 6.31 -1.22
CA ILE A 176 -7.89 6.53 -2.65
C ILE A 176 -8.14 8.00 -2.97
N MET A 177 -7.07 8.73 -3.34
CA MET A 177 -7.13 10.16 -3.57
C MET A 177 -6.86 10.49 -5.04
N THR A 178 -7.81 11.18 -5.67
CA THR A 178 -7.68 11.69 -7.05
C THR A 178 -6.89 12.98 -7.10
N GLN A 179 -6.30 13.26 -8.26
CA GLN A 179 -5.83 14.59 -8.65
C GLN A 179 -6.66 15.11 -9.84
N ALA A 180 -6.46 16.36 -10.25
CA ALA A 180 -7.35 17.06 -11.19
C ALA A 180 -7.52 16.38 -12.56
N GLN A 181 -6.55 15.57 -13.01
CA GLN A 181 -6.56 14.89 -14.31
C GLN A 181 -6.95 13.41 -14.20
N THR A 182 -7.14 12.86 -13.00
CA THR A 182 -7.51 11.45 -12.81
C THR A 182 -8.87 11.17 -13.45
N ASP A 183 -8.93 10.22 -14.37
CA ASP A 183 -10.20 9.75 -14.93
C ASP A 183 -10.97 8.92 -13.90
N GLU A 184 -12.27 9.20 -13.78
CA GLU A 184 -13.18 8.53 -12.85
C GLU A 184 -13.21 7.01 -13.04
N LYS A 185 -12.99 6.54 -14.25
CA LYS A 185 -12.89 5.12 -14.55
C LYS A 185 -11.76 4.47 -13.75
N TYR A 186 -10.57 5.06 -13.76
CA TYR A 186 -9.41 4.50 -13.07
C TYR A 186 -9.50 4.66 -11.56
N PHE A 187 -10.15 5.72 -11.08
CA PHE A 187 -10.51 5.82 -9.68
C PHE A 187 -11.38 4.64 -9.23
N ASN A 188 -12.44 4.34 -9.98
CA ASN A 188 -13.35 3.23 -9.66
C ASN A 188 -12.64 1.86 -9.76
N GLU A 189 -11.73 1.68 -10.72
CA GLU A 189 -10.93 0.46 -10.84
C GLU A 189 -9.99 0.26 -9.65
N VAL A 190 -9.36 1.33 -9.14
CA VAL A 190 -8.50 1.27 -7.95
C VAL A 190 -9.31 1.07 -6.67
N MET A 191 -10.50 1.66 -6.56
CA MET A 191 -11.46 1.35 -5.48
C MET A 191 -11.83 -0.13 -5.47
N GLN A 192 -12.10 -0.72 -6.65
CA GLN A 192 -12.38 -2.15 -6.74
C GLN A 192 -11.16 -3.00 -6.37
N PHE A 193 -9.95 -2.62 -6.82
CA PHE A 193 -8.72 -3.30 -6.41
C PHE A 193 -8.54 -3.29 -4.90
N ALA A 194 -8.78 -2.15 -4.23
CA ALA A 194 -8.71 -2.07 -2.77
C ALA A 194 -9.67 -3.09 -2.12
N ASN A 195 -10.89 -3.19 -2.62
CA ASN A 195 -11.86 -4.19 -2.15
C ASN A 195 -11.39 -5.62 -2.45
N ASP A 196 -10.84 -5.88 -3.64
CA ASP A 196 -10.35 -7.20 -4.05
C ASP A 196 -9.18 -7.70 -3.18
N ILE A 197 -8.38 -6.78 -2.63
CA ILE A 197 -7.35 -7.10 -1.62
C ILE A 197 -7.85 -6.95 -0.17
N ARG A 198 -9.17 -6.96 0.03
CA ARG A 198 -9.86 -6.94 1.34
C ARG A 198 -9.66 -5.66 2.15
N MET A 199 -9.41 -4.55 1.49
CA MET A 199 -9.36 -3.23 2.13
C MET A 199 -10.72 -2.53 2.05
N ILE A 200 -11.04 -1.74 3.06
CA ILE A 200 -12.13 -0.78 3.03
C ILE A 200 -11.61 0.45 2.29
N GLY A 201 -12.07 0.63 1.05
CA GLY A 201 -11.68 1.77 0.23
C GLY A 201 -12.34 3.06 0.72
N LEU A 202 -11.54 4.07 1.07
CA LEU A 202 -12.00 5.40 1.50
C LEU A 202 -11.78 6.42 0.37
N PRO A 203 -12.84 6.94 -0.26
CA PRO A 203 -12.71 7.90 -1.35
C PRO A 203 -12.29 9.29 -0.84
N VAL A 204 -11.17 9.82 -1.36
CA VAL A 204 -10.68 11.17 -1.08
C VAL A 204 -10.74 11.98 -2.37
N ARG A 205 -11.79 12.77 -2.54
CA ARG A 205 -12.10 13.48 -3.79
C ARG A 205 -11.36 14.81 -3.97
N LYS A 206 -10.64 15.26 -2.95
CA LYS A 206 -9.81 16.48 -3.01
C LYS A 206 -8.45 16.15 -2.42
N GLU A 207 -7.41 16.62 -3.10
CA GLU A 207 -6.06 16.44 -2.60
C GLU A 207 -5.86 17.07 -1.22
N LYS A 208 -5.33 16.30 -0.30
CA LYS A 208 -5.01 16.70 1.06
C LYS A 208 -3.81 15.91 1.56
N SER A 209 -2.73 16.60 1.91
CA SER A 209 -1.60 15.97 2.61
C SER A 209 -2.06 15.38 3.94
N GLY A 210 -1.61 14.16 4.26
CA GLY A 210 -2.04 13.43 5.45
C GLY A 210 -3.40 12.75 5.33
N TYR A 211 -4.08 12.85 4.19
CA TYR A 211 -5.36 12.18 3.90
C TYR A 211 -6.43 12.41 4.98
N LEU A 212 -7.36 11.47 5.15
CA LEU A 212 -8.40 11.55 6.19
C LEU A 212 -7.90 10.98 7.51
N LEU A 213 -7.32 9.78 7.50
CA LEU A 213 -6.95 9.04 8.73
C LEU A 213 -5.88 9.77 9.53
N ASN A 214 -4.78 10.16 8.89
CA ASN A 214 -3.71 10.91 9.58
C ASN A 214 -4.22 12.26 10.10
N SER A 215 -5.07 12.96 9.32
CA SER A 215 -5.66 14.23 9.75
C SER A 215 -6.58 14.09 10.95
N MET A 216 -7.38 13.02 11.01
CA MET A 216 -8.23 12.72 12.16
C MET A 216 -7.39 12.37 13.39
N GLN A 217 -6.34 11.58 13.21
CA GLN A 217 -5.42 11.21 14.28
C GLN A 217 -4.71 12.41 14.86
N GLU A 218 -4.22 13.35 14.03
CA GLU A 218 -3.62 14.61 14.45
C GLU A 218 -4.60 15.43 15.32
N CYS A 219 -5.85 15.56 14.88
CA CYS A 219 -6.88 16.28 15.64
C CYS A 219 -7.18 15.60 16.99
N LEU A 220 -7.23 14.26 17.05
CA LEU A 220 -7.48 13.52 18.28
C LEU A 220 -6.33 13.68 19.27
N ILE A 221 -5.09 13.55 18.80
CA ILE A 221 -3.88 13.71 19.61
C ILE A 221 -3.82 15.14 20.16
N LEU A 222 -4.03 16.14 19.31
CA LEU A 222 -4.02 17.56 19.73
C LEU A 222 -5.06 17.83 20.83
N LYS A 223 -6.30 17.34 20.65
CA LYS A 223 -7.35 17.47 21.68
C LYS A 223 -6.98 16.75 22.97
N ALA A 224 -6.41 15.55 22.91
CA ALA A 224 -5.97 14.83 24.10
C ALA A 224 -4.88 15.59 24.86
N LEU A 225 -3.91 16.18 24.15
CA LEU A 225 -2.85 16.99 24.74
C LEU A 225 -3.39 18.25 25.42
N ILE A 226 -4.31 18.96 24.78
CA ILE A 226 -5.00 20.13 25.35
C ILE A 226 -5.74 19.73 26.63
N LEU A 227 -6.50 18.65 26.63
CA LEU A 227 -7.25 18.16 27.79
C LEU A 227 -6.36 17.76 28.96
N HIS A 228 -5.14 17.31 28.69
CA HIS A 228 -4.18 16.93 29.74
C HIS A 228 -3.26 18.08 30.18
N GLY A 229 -3.44 19.30 29.68
CA GLY A 229 -2.63 20.46 30.05
C GLY A 229 -1.17 20.37 29.62
N LEU A 230 -0.88 19.58 28.55
CA LEU A 230 0.48 19.34 28.03
C LEU A 230 0.87 20.28 26.90
N GLU A 231 0.16 21.39 26.74
CA GLU A 231 0.32 22.36 25.63
C GLU A 231 1.75 22.92 25.51
N GLU A 232 2.49 23.08 26.62
CA GLU A 232 3.83 23.67 26.62
C GLU A 232 4.97 22.68 26.30
N GLN A 233 4.74 21.39 26.31
CA GLN A 233 5.81 20.37 26.18
C GLN A 233 5.86 19.66 24.82
N VAL A 234 4.89 19.88 23.94
CA VAL A 234 4.85 19.16 22.68
C VAL A 234 5.44 19.98 21.55
N HIS A 235 6.71 19.82 21.31
CA HIS A 235 7.29 20.21 20.04
C HIS A 235 6.62 19.39 18.92
N LEU A 236 5.89 20.07 18.03
CA LEU A 236 5.26 19.51 16.82
C LEU A 236 6.16 18.55 16.01
N LYS A 237 7.49 18.66 16.15
CA LYS A 237 8.49 17.73 15.58
C LYS A 237 8.50 16.33 16.20
N ALA A 238 7.99 16.13 17.41
CA ALA A 238 7.92 14.80 18.00
C ALA A 238 6.69 14.02 17.50
N LEU A 239 5.59 14.71 17.26
CA LEU A 239 4.37 14.13 16.67
C LEU A 239 4.59 13.64 15.23
N SER A 240 5.34 14.38 14.41
CA SER A 240 5.66 13.98 13.04
C SER A 240 6.49 12.69 12.96
N ARG A 241 7.28 12.36 13.99
CA ARG A 241 8.07 11.11 14.03
C ARG A 241 7.23 9.87 14.37
N TYR A 242 6.11 10.04 15.08
CA TYR A 242 5.20 8.93 15.39
C TYR A 242 4.17 8.65 14.28
N LEU A 243 3.93 9.61 13.40
CA LEU A 243 2.96 9.53 12.31
C LEU A 243 3.56 8.98 11.00
N ILE A 244 4.90 8.82 10.93
CA ILE A 244 5.64 8.40 9.72
C ILE A 244 6.22 6.96 9.87
N GLN A 245 5.90 6.25 10.97
CA GLN A 245 6.33 4.86 11.13
C GLN A 245 5.20 3.89 10.67
#